data_3a6e4cfa4533cd9551a8e41d7bb72c50
#
_entry.id   3a6e4cfa4533cd9551a8e41d7bb72c50
#
_cell.length_a   1.000
_cell.length_b   1.000
_cell.length_c   1.000
_cell.angle_alpha   90.00
_cell.angle_beta   90.00
_cell.angle_gamma   90.00
#
_symmetry.space_group_name_H-M   'P 1'
#
loop_
_entity.id
_entity.type
_entity.pdbx_description
1 polymer ?
#
loop_
_entity_poly.entity_id
_entity_poly.type
_entity_poly.pdbx_seq_one_letter_code
_entity_poly.pdbx_strand_id
1 'polypeptide(L)'
;SARRDWLVRHAHMELAQPDFAASVDALVADGAREILVHLHFLGAGMHVRETIPELVESARSRHPTIAIRTTDPLGDDPRLVDIVLERMDEDR
;
A
#
# COMPACT_ATOMS: atom_id res chain seq x y z
N SER A 1 3.49 -9.60 -10.79
CA SER A 1 2.98 -8.26 -11.04
C SER A 1 2.12 -8.24 -12.29
N ALA A 2 1.06 -7.45 -12.28
CA ALA A 2 0.18 -7.31 -13.43
C ALA A 2 0.81 -6.46 -14.54
N ARG A 3 1.85 -5.71 -14.24
CA ARG A 3 2.55 -4.85 -15.18
C ARG A 3 4.02 -5.19 -15.20
N ARG A 4 4.55 -5.46 -16.39
CA ARG A 4 5.92 -5.94 -16.56
C ARG A 4 7.00 -4.91 -16.23
N ASP A 5 6.70 -3.64 -16.44
CA ASP A 5 7.64 -2.54 -16.25
C ASP A 5 7.64 -1.98 -14.83
N TRP A 6 6.82 -2.54 -13.95
CA TRP A 6 6.74 -2.08 -12.57
C TRP A 6 7.67 -2.88 -11.67
N LEU A 7 8.40 -2.16 -10.84
CA LEU A 7 9.13 -2.75 -9.73
C LEU A 7 8.15 -2.91 -8.58
N VAL A 8 8.01 -4.13 -8.06
CA VAL A 8 7.03 -4.41 -7.02
C VAL A 8 7.74 -4.87 -5.75
N ARG A 9 7.39 -4.23 -4.64
CA ARG A 9 7.86 -4.61 -3.32
C ARG A 9 6.71 -4.57 -2.33
N HIS A 10 6.74 -5.46 -1.36
CA HIS A 10 5.81 -5.43 -0.26
C HIS A 10 6.48 -4.79 0.96
N ALA A 11 5.65 -4.29 1.88
CA ALA A 11 6.14 -3.69 3.12
C ALA A 11 5.15 -3.92 4.25
N HIS A 12 5.65 -3.86 5.45
CA HIS A 12 4.85 -3.98 6.65
C HIS A 12 4.89 -2.67 7.43
N MET A 13 3.80 -2.34 8.10
CA MET A 13 3.70 -1.11 8.87
C MET A 13 4.47 -1.14 10.17
N GLU A 14 4.48 -2.27 10.81
CA GLU A 14 5.02 -2.41 12.15
C GLU A 14 6.10 -3.50 12.16
N LEU A 15 6.37 -4.08 13.23
CA LEU A 15 7.47 -4.96 13.62
C LEU A 15 8.04 -5.93 12.58
N ALA A 16 7.33 -6.23 11.50
CA ALA A 16 7.83 -7.16 10.48
C ALA A 16 8.73 -6.47 9.47
N GLN A 17 9.72 -7.19 8.96
CA GLN A 17 10.59 -6.69 7.90
C GLN A 17 10.19 -7.26 6.54
N PRO A 18 10.34 -6.53 5.44
CA PRO A 18 10.80 -5.14 5.37
C PRO A 18 9.71 -4.15 5.79
N ASP A 19 10.08 -3.05 6.42
CA ASP A 19 9.14 -2.00 6.76
C ASP A 19 8.93 -1.06 5.56
N PHE A 20 8.00 -0.10 5.71
CA PHE A 20 7.68 0.82 4.66
C PHE A 20 8.87 1.66 4.22
N ALA A 21 9.60 2.22 5.15
CA ALA A 21 10.75 3.08 4.86
C ALA A 21 11.84 2.32 4.09
N ALA A 22 12.14 1.10 4.52
CA ALA A 22 13.15 0.28 3.86
C ALA A 22 12.73 -0.09 2.44
N SER A 23 11.44 -0.39 2.23
CA SER A 23 10.93 -0.74 0.90
C SER A 23 10.97 0.46 -0.04
N VAL A 24 10.63 1.66 0.42
CA VAL A 24 10.73 2.87 -0.39
C VAL A 24 12.19 3.14 -0.76
N ASP A 25 13.09 3.05 0.20
CA ASP A 25 14.52 3.28 -0.05
C ASP A 25 15.07 2.27 -1.07
N ALA A 26 14.64 1.01 -0.99
CA ALA A 26 15.05 -0.01 -1.96
C ALA A 26 14.55 0.29 -3.37
N LEU A 27 13.30 0.74 -3.52
CA LEU A 27 12.76 1.11 -4.81
C LEU A 27 13.51 2.31 -5.41
N VAL A 28 13.80 3.31 -4.61
CA VAL A 28 14.57 4.47 -5.06
C VAL A 28 15.97 4.06 -5.49
N ALA A 29 16.62 3.18 -4.72
CA ALA A 29 17.93 2.64 -5.08
C ALA A 29 17.90 1.86 -6.39
N ASP A 30 16.77 1.20 -6.70
CA ASP A 30 16.58 0.45 -7.94
C ASP A 30 16.18 1.36 -9.12
N GLY A 31 16.08 2.66 -8.92
CA GLY A 31 15.82 3.63 -9.97
C GLY A 31 14.39 4.12 -10.11
N ALA A 32 13.53 3.81 -9.16
CA ALA A 32 12.14 4.30 -9.20
C ALA A 32 12.09 5.81 -9.03
N ARG A 33 11.28 6.48 -9.86
CA ARG A 33 11.05 7.92 -9.78
C ARG A 33 9.62 8.25 -9.38
N GLU A 34 8.72 7.31 -9.54
CA GLU A 34 7.34 7.39 -9.12
C GLU A 34 7.02 6.13 -8.32
N ILE A 35 6.39 6.30 -7.18
CA ILE A 35 6.00 5.19 -6.33
C ILE A 35 4.50 5.28 -6.06
N LEU A 36 3.79 4.19 -6.33
CA LEU A 36 2.39 4.05 -6.00
C LEU A 36 2.27 3.07 -4.83
N VAL A 37 1.74 3.54 -3.73
CA VAL A 37 1.53 2.72 -2.54
C VAL A 37 0.12 2.16 -2.58
N HIS A 38 0.02 0.85 -2.76
CA HIS A 38 -1.25 0.15 -2.71
C HIS A 38 -1.53 -0.30 -1.28
N LEU A 39 -2.63 0.16 -0.73
CA LEU A 39 -3.02 -0.15 0.64
C LEU A 39 -3.88 -1.41 0.67
N HIS A 40 -3.27 -2.53 1.01
CA HIS A 40 -3.92 -3.83 1.01
C HIS A 40 -4.53 -4.14 2.38
N PHE A 41 -5.43 -3.27 2.84
CA PHE A 41 -6.12 -3.43 4.11
C PHE A 41 -7.60 -3.69 3.89
N LEU A 42 -8.11 -4.76 4.48
CA LEU A 42 -9.54 -5.08 4.43
C LEU A 42 -10.33 -4.30 5.48
N GLY A 43 -9.68 -4.00 6.60
CA GLY A 43 -10.26 -3.14 7.62
C GLY A 43 -9.21 -2.15 8.06
N ALA A 44 -9.49 -0.87 7.94
CA ALA A 44 -8.58 0.18 8.36
C ALA A 44 -9.19 0.91 9.56
N GLY A 45 -8.64 0.66 10.73
CA GLY A 45 -8.98 1.42 11.92
C GLY A 45 -8.41 2.83 11.86
N MET A 46 -8.81 3.66 12.81
CA MET A 46 -8.35 5.03 12.88
C MET A 46 -6.82 5.13 12.94
N HIS A 47 -6.19 4.21 13.67
CA HIS A 47 -4.73 4.17 13.80
C HIS A 47 -4.03 4.04 12.43
N VAL A 48 -4.53 3.15 11.59
CA VAL A 48 -3.99 2.95 10.24
C VAL A 48 -4.20 4.20 9.40
N ARG A 49 -5.37 4.82 9.48
CA ARG A 49 -5.70 6.02 8.72
C ARG A 49 -4.83 7.21 9.09
N GLU A 50 -4.35 7.27 10.31
CA GLU A 50 -3.43 8.32 10.76
C GLU A 50 -1.99 7.99 10.43
N THR A 51 -1.59 6.72 10.58
CA THR A 51 -0.19 6.29 10.42
C THR A 51 0.27 6.32 8.97
N ILE A 52 -0.58 5.92 8.03
CA ILE A 52 -0.19 5.87 6.62
C ILE A 52 0.20 7.25 6.07
N PRO A 53 -0.59 8.33 6.29
CA PRO A 53 -0.16 9.66 5.82
C PRO A 53 1.18 10.10 6.41
N GLU A 54 1.45 9.78 7.67
CA GLU A 54 2.72 10.10 8.31
C GLU A 54 3.89 9.38 7.66
N LEU A 55 3.73 8.08 7.37
CA LEU A 55 4.76 7.29 6.71
C LEU A 55 5.04 7.80 5.29
N VAL A 56 4.00 8.14 4.55
CA VAL A 56 4.15 8.67 3.19
C VAL A 56 4.84 10.03 3.22
N GLU A 57 4.44 10.90 4.13
CA GLU A 57 5.03 12.23 4.24
C GLU A 57 6.50 12.16 4.64
N SER A 58 6.84 11.26 5.54
CA SER A 58 8.23 11.02 5.92
C SER A 58 9.05 10.55 4.71
N ALA A 59 8.50 9.65 3.90
CA ALA A 59 9.16 9.17 2.69
C ALA A 59 9.36 10.30 1.68
N ARG A 60 8.35 11.16 1.50
CA ARG A 60 8.46 12.32 0.61
C ARG A 60 9.56 13.26 1.06
N SER A 61 9.71 13.46 2.36
CA SER A 61 10.75 14.32 2.92
C SER A 61 12.14 13.75 2.68
N ARG A 62 12.30 12.43 2.76
CA ARG A 62 13.59 11.79 2.50
C ARG A 62 13.93 11.73 1.01
N HIS A 63 12.93 11.72 0.15
CA HIS A 63 13.10 11.60 -1.30
C HIS A 63 12.31 12.67 -2.04
N PRO A 64 12.71 13.96 -1.91
CA PRO A 64 11.89 15.07 -2.41
C PRO A 64 11.73 15.10 -3.93
N THR A 65 12.56 14.38 -4.68
CA THR A 65 12.46 14.33 -6.14
C THR A 65 11.60 13.17 -6.63
N ILE A 66 11.10 12.33 -5.72
CA ILE A 66 10.31 11.15 -6.06
C ILE A 66 8.83 11.46 -5.83
N ALA A 67 8.00 11.15 -6.81
CA ALA A 67 6.55 11.26 -6.65
C ALA A 67 6.02 10.03 -5.93
N ILE A 68 5.36 10.24 -4.79
CA ILE A 68 4.80 9.14 -4.00
C ILE A 68 3.31 9.38 -3.84
N ARG A 69 2.49 8.43 -4.27
CA ARG A 69 1.03 8.49 -4.18
C ARG A 69 0.51 7.23 -3.51
N THR A 70 -0.67 7.32 -2.93
CA THR A 70 -1.34 6.18 -2.31
C THR A 70 -2.66 5.90 -3.00
N THR A 71 -3.07 4.64 -3.00
CA THR A 71 -4.45 4.27 -3.34
C THR A 71 -5.29 4.30 -2.07
N ASP A 72 -6.61 4.26 -2.22
CA ASP A 72 -7.48 4.07 -1.08
C ASP A 72 -7.33 2.63 -0.55
N PRO A 73 -7.57 2.41 0.76
CA PRO A 73 -7.53 1.05 1.29
C PRO A 73 -8.51 0.14 0.56
N LEU A 74 -8.09 -1.09 0.31
CA LEU A 74 -8.92 -2.06 -0.41
C LEU A 74 -10.26 -2.26 0.27
N GLY A 75 -10.29 -2.27 1.60
CA GLY A 75 -11.51 -2.45 2.38
C GLY A 75 -12.55 -1.36 2.21
N ASP A 76 -12.18 -0.20 1.68
CA ASP A 76 -13.11 0.89 1.42
C ASP A 76 -13.88 0.71 0.10
N ASP A 77 -13.51 -0.26 -0.72
CA ASP A 77 -14.17 -0.50 -2.00
C ASP A 77 -15.48 -1.29 -1.80
N PRO A 78 -16.63 -0.73 -2.22
CA PRO A 78 -17.93 -1.42 -2.01
C PRO A 78 -18.04 -2.74 -2.76
N ARG A 79 -17.22 -3.00 -3.76
CA ARG A 79 -17.23 -4.27 -4.48
C ARG A 79 -16.80 -5.44 -3.61
N LEU A 80 -16.11 -5.18 -2.48
CA LEU A 80 -15.78 -6.23 -1.53
C LEU A 80 -17.01 -6.84 -0.89
N VAL A 81 -18.06 -6.03 -0.66
CA VAL A 81 -19.33 -6.54 -0.14
C VAL A 81 -19.92 -7.55 -1.13
N ASP A 82 -19.87 -7.25 -2.41
CA ASP A 82 -20.37 -8.16 -3.45
C ASP A 82 -19.59 -9.47 -3.46
N ILE A 83 -18.29 -9.41 -3.30
CA ILE A 83 -17.45 -10.62 -3.22
C ILE A 83 -17.85 -11.47 -2.01
N VAL A 84 -18.05 -10.84 -0.86
CA VAL A 84 -18.46 -11.55 0.36
C VAL A 84 -19.81 -12.24 0.16
N LEU A 85 -20.77 -11.51 -0.43
CA LEU A 85 -22.10 -12.06 -0.69
C LEU A 85 -22.04 -13.24 -1.66
N GLU A 86 -21.24 -13.17 -2.70
CA GLU A 86 -21.03 -14.27 -3.63
C GLU A 86 -20.48 -15.50 -2.93
N ARG A 87 -19.48 -15.31 -2.06
CA ARG A 87 -18.90 -16.43 -1.30
C ARG A 87 -19.90 -17.07 -0.36
N MET A 88 -20.74 -16.27 0.25
CA MET A 88 -21.79 -16.79 1.12
C MET A 88 -22.82 -17.61 0.33
N ASP A 89 -23.15 -17.20 -0.88
CA ASP A 89 -24.07 -17.95 -1.74
C ASP A 89 -23.47 -19.27 -2.21
N GLU A 90 -22.18 -19.29 -2.52
CA GLU A 90 -21.46 -20.49 -2.95
C GLU A 90 -21.46 -21.58 -1.86
N ASP A 91 -21.50 -21.18 -0.61
CA ASP A 91 -21.38 -22.08 0.54
C ASP A 91 -22.72 -22.71 0.98
N ARG A 92 -23.78 -22.53 0.23
CA ARG A 92 -25.08 -23.10 0.56
C ARG A 92 -25.15 -24.59 0.28
#